data_1a15207c9701f324a85b4238fe62d03d
#
_entry.id   1a15207c9701f324a85b4238fe62d03d
#
_cell.length_a   1.000
_cell.length_b   1.000
_cell.length_c   1.000
_cell.angle_alpha   90.00
_cell.angle_beta   90.00
_cell.angle_gamma   90.00
#
_symmetry.space_group_name_H-M   'P 1'
#
loop_
_entity.id
_entity.type
_entity.pdbx_description
1 polymer ?
#
loop_
_entity_poly.entity_id
_entity_poly.type
_entity_poly.pdbx_seq_one_letter_code
_entity_poly.pdbx_strand_id
1 'polypeptide(L)'
;MEYNALDKFDQYMDEVGLTGKRAVIYDTNTYNLPTLRHVRADQEIVLNAEGLHSEKGMIEDMMRQLDHPDVIVAVGSGTIMDFGRYPAYHLGIPFVAVPTLASSDGFTANICSIIIDGQKKSIPMQAAALVVCDLNVVSGAPLWLTVSGISDILAKYISLADWKIAHLVSGEYYCPMVADLAQEALTIMRKAADDMAAGGKPDFEAMTMAQMISGLTMQLLNHSRAASGAEHLMAHLVEMKPPRFENAHGMHGQCVGVGTYLCAKEYHYLASLPTPKAKPFEPLTRAWVDEKFGSLADGIMKENENDVLGTFDAQNIVDHWDEIRAIIAEIPSAEELAALCEKLGAFYKPEQIGIDPALSEDMLSVSAAIRNRLTLIRMRRVLDFGE
;
A
#
# COMPACT_ATOMS: atom_id res chain seq x y z
N MET A 1 4.92 -5.91 -20.34
CA MET A 1 5.59 -6.85 -19.43
C MET A 1 5.97 -8.08 -20.25
N GLU A 2 7.26 -8.38 -20.33
CA GLU A 2 7.79 -9.57 -21.02
C GLU A 2 9.25 -9.79 -20.63
N TYR A 3 9.83 -10.91 -20.99
CA TYR A 3 11.27 -11.15 -20.87
C TYR A 3 12.04 -10.32 -21.91
N ASN A 4 13.18 -9.74 -21.50
CA ASN A 4 13.99 -8.82 -22.30
C ASN A 4 13.25 -7.56 -22.77
N ALA A 5 12.29 -7.07 -21.98
CA ALA A 5 11.52 -5.87 -22.31
C ALA A 5 12.41 -4.63 -22.47
N LEU A 6 13.50 -4.54 -21.69
CA LEU A 6 14.44 -3.41 -21.76
C LEU A 6 15.24 -3.38 -23.06
N ASP A 7 15.34 -4.49 -23.82
CA ASP A 7 15.96 -4.49 -25.15
C ASP A 7 15.15 -3.70 -26.17
N LYS A 8 13.84 -3.56 -25.94
CA LYS A 8 12.88 -2.87 -26.81
C LYS A 8 12.43 -1.52 -26.20
N PHE A 9 13.09 -1.03 -25.13
CA PHE A 9 12.63 0.14 -24.41
C PHE A 9 12.43 1.36 -25.31
N ASP A 10 13.40 1.68 -26.18
CA ASP A 10 13.28 2.82 -27.11
C ASP A 10 12.15 2.62 -28.11
N GLN A 11 11.93 1.40 -28.60
CA GLN A 11 10.78 1.08 -29.46
C GLN A 11 9.45 1.38 -28.75
N TYR A 12 9.28 0.96 -27.49
CA TYR A 12 8.05 1.24 -26.74
C TYR A 12 7.85 2.73 -26.49
N MET A 13 8.94 3.47 -26.22
CA MET A 13 8.87 4.92 -26.09
C MET A 13 8.38 5.59 -27.38
N ASP A 14 8.91 5.15 -28.53
CA ASP A 14 8.52 5.67 -29.84
C ASP A 14 7.05 5.32 -30.18
N GLU A 15 6.60 4.09 -29.90
CA GLU A 15 5.22 3.63 -30.13
C GLU A 15 4.17 4.46 -29.38
N VAL A 16 4.51 4.97 -28.19
CA VAL A 16 3.62 5.84 -27.40
C VAL A 16 3.93 7.33 -27.58
N GLY A 17 4.86 7.68 -28.50
CA GLY A 17 5.19 9.07 -28.81
C GLY A 17 5.96 9.81 -27.73
N LEU A 18 6.63 9.12 -26.82
CA LEU A 18 7.46 9.70 -25.75
C LEU A 18 8.86 10.00 -26.26
N THR A 19 9.05 11.20 -26.78
CA THR A 19 10.30 11.68 -27.37
C THR A 19 10.88 12.84 -26.55
N GLY A 20 12.11 13.25 -26.87
CA GLY A 20 12.78 14.39 -26.22
C GLY A 20 13.81 13.98 -25.18
N LYS A 21 14.21 14.94 -24.34
CA LYS A 21 15.27 14.79 -23.34
C LYS A 21 14.79 13.94 -22.17
N ARG A 22 15.51 12.87 -21.89
CA ARG A 22 15.16 11.89 -20.84
C ARG A 22 16.01 12.09 -19.60
N ALA A 23 15.39 12.32 -18.45
CA ALA A 23 16.02 12.14 -17.14
C ALA A 23 15.67 10.74 -16.62
N VAL A 24 16.68 9.92 -16.34
CA VAL A 24 16.51 8.57 -15.81
C VAL A 24 16.98 8.54 -14.35
N ILE A 25 16.11 8.08 -13.47
CA ILE A 25 16.33 8.05 -12.01
C ILE A 25 16.48 6.59 -11.57
N TYR A 26 17.56 6.32 -10.85
CA TYR A 26 17.89 5.04 -10.23
C TYR A 26 18.18 5.23 -8.74
N ASP A 27 18.23 4.16 -8.00
CA ASP A 27 19.02 4.07 -6.77
C ASP A 27 20.30 3.25 -6.99
N THR A 28 21.25 3.34 -6.05
CA THR A 28 22.55 2.65 -6.15
C THR A 28 22.44 1.13 -6.21
N ASN A 29 21.39 0.53 -5.59
CA ASN A 29 21.18 -0.91 -5.64
C ASN A 29 20.72 -1.33 -7.03
N THR A 30 19.72 -0.62 -7.57
CA THR A 30 19.17 -0.87 -8.91
C THR A 30 20.21 -0.61 -9.99
N TYR A 31 20.91 0.53 -9.92
CA TYR A 31 21.92 0.90 -10.92
C TYR A 31 23.02 -0.13 -11.10
N ASN A 32 23.41 -0.80 -10.01
CA ASN A 32 24.49 -1.80 -10.00
C ASN A 32 24.01 -3.25 -10.24
N LEU A 33 22.73 -3.47 -10.60
CA LEU A 33 22.23 -4.82 -10.87
C LEU A 33 22.87 -5.39 -12.15
N PRO A 34 23.54 -6.56 -12.09
CA PRO A 34 24.17 -7.16 -13.26
C PRO A 34 23.18 -7.54 -14.38
N THR A 35 21.93 -7.75 -14.01
CA THR A 35 20.83 -8.14 -14.92
C THR A 35 20.12 -6.94 -15.54
N LEU A 36 20.38 -5.73 -15.06
CA LEU A 36 19.73 -4.53 -15.56
C LEU A 36 20.46 -4.02 -16.81
N ARG A 37 19.73 -3.95 -17.91
CA ARG A 37 20.15 -3.14 -19.05
C ARG A 37 19.74 -1.69 -18.80
N HIS A 38 20.72 -0.78 -18.72
CA HIS A 38 20.46 0.65 -18.57
C HIS A 38 19.74 1.17 -19.81
N VAL A 39 18.72 1.97 -19.60
CA VAL A 39 17.99 2.65 -20.67
C VAL A 39 18.75 3.91 -21.09
N ARG A 40 18.59 4.34 -22.33
CA ARG A 40 19.21 5.56 -22.84
C ARG A 40 18.71 6.77 -22.05
N ALA A 41 19.64 7.58 -21.56
CA ALA A 41 19.41 8.79 -20.80
C ALA A 41 20.18 9.98 -21.40
N ASP A 42 19.60 11.18 -21.33
CA ASP A 42 20.31 12.44 -21.56
C ASP A 42 20.83 13.00 -20.21
N GLN A 43 20.18 12.63 -19.12
CA GLN A 43 20.62 12.84 -17.74
C GLN A 43 20.35 11.60 -16.90
N GLU A 44 21.36 11.13 -16.16
CA GLU A 44 21.20 10.08 -15.16
C GLU A 44 21.31 10.66 -13.75
N ILE A 45 20.39 10.25 -12.86
CA ILE A 45 20.41 10.57 -11.44
C ILE A 45 20.41 9.26 -10.67
N VAL A 46 21.48 9.01 -9.90
CA VAL A 46 21.62 7.82 -9.07
C VAL A 46 21.56 8.22 -7.60
N LEU A 47 20.47 7.86 -6.94
CA LEU A 47 20.25 8.18 -5.53
C LEU A 47 20.92 7.12 -4.64
N ASN A 48 21.48 7.56 -3.50
CA ASN A 48 21.98 6.60 -2.53
C ASN A 48 20.80 5.79 -1.93
N ALA A 49 20.81 4.47 -2.08
CA ALA A 49 19.75 3.60 -1.58
C ALA A 49 19.71 3.53 -0.04
N GLU A 50 20.85 3.82 0.65
CA GLU A 50 20.91 3.80 2.10
C GLU A 50 20.09 4.94 2.69
N GLY A 51 19.08 4.61 3.49
CA GLY A 51 18.17 5.57 4.10
C GLY A 51 17.21 6.26 3.12
N LEU A 52 17.15 5.83 1.85
CA LEU A 52 16.25 6.40 0.86
C LEU A 52 14.80 6.01 1.15
N HIS A 53 13.95 7.00 1.29
CA HIS A 53 12.51 6.82 1.43
C HIS A 53 11.76 7.99 0.77
N SER A 54 10.48 7.79 0.46
CA SER A 54 9.67 8.79 -0.25
C SER A 54 9.28 9.93 0.69
N GLU A 55 10.23 10.81 1.00
CA GLU A 55 10.00 12.05 1.75
C GLU A 55 10.02 13.27 0.82
N LYS A 56 9.05 14.16 0.99
CA LYS A 56 8.86 15.33 0.13
C LYS A 56 10.15 16.15 -0.02
N GLY A 57 10.86 16.42 1.08
CA GLY A 57 12.11 17.19 1.05
C GLY A 57 13.18 16.53 0.19
N MET A 58 13.37 15.19 0.33
CA MET A 58 14.33 14.43 -0.47
C MET A 58 13.98 14.44 -1.96
N ILE A 59 12.68 14.32 -2.28
CA ILE A 59 12.20 14.34 -3.67
C ILE A 59 12.42 15.74 -4.28
N GLU A 60 12.12 16.81 -3.53
CA GLU A 60 12.34 18.19 -3.99
C GLU A 60 13.83 18.53 -4.16
N ASP A 61 14.70 17.95 -3.31
CA ASP A 61 16.16 18.09 -3.46
C ASP A 61 16.67 17.42 -4.74
N MET A 62 16.17 16.23 -5.06
CA MET A 62 16.48 15.56 -6.33
C MET A 62 15.89 16.35 -7.51
N MET A 63 14.66 16.85 -7.39
CA MET A 63 13.99 17.61 -8.46
C MET A 63 14.78 18.85 -8.87
N ARG A 64 15.49 19.51 -7.92
CA ARG A 64 16.37 20.66 -8.23
C ARG A 64 17.58 20.30 -9.09
N GLN A 65 17.92 19.02 -9.24
CA GLN A 65 19.02 18.55 -10.08
C GLN A 65 18.57 18.28 -11.52
N LEU A 66 17.26 18.27 -11.79
CA LEU A 66 16.73 18.01 -13.13
C LEU A 66 17.09 19.16 -14.10
N ASP A 67 17.68 18.79 -15.22
CA ASP A 67 18.05 19.73 -16.29
C ASP A 67 17.01 19.74 -17.41
N HIS A 68 15.84 20.32 -17.12
CA HIS A 68 14.72 20.50 -18.07
C HIS A 68 14.41 19.27 -18.94
N PRO A 69 14.07 18.10 -18.36
CA PRO A 69 13.69 16.93 -19.14
C PRO A 69 12.33 17.11 -19.79
N ASP A 70 12.12 16.43 -20.93
CA ASP A 70 10.83 16.28 -21.58
C ASP A 70 10.05 15.04 -21.04
N VAL A 71 10.78 14.07 -20.46
CA VAL A 71 10.22 12.85 -19.85
C VAL A 71 11.09 12.38 -18.69
N ILE A 72 10.47 11.90 -17.62
CA ILE A 72 11.16 11.26 -16.49
C ILE A 72 10.92 9.77 -16.56
N VAL A 73 11.98 8.99 -16.49
CA VAL A 73 11.98 7.53 -16.40
C VAL A 73 12.48 7.12 -15.01
N ALA A 74 11.67 6.43 -14.24
CA ALA A 74 12.06 5.88 -12.95
C ALA A 74 12.33 4.38 -13.08
N VAL A 75 13.54 3.95 -12.74
CA VAL A 75 13.98 2.55 -12.83
C VAL A 75 14.30 2.06 -11.42
N GLY A 76 13.41 1.25 -10.83
CA GLY A 76 13.63 0.82 -9.45
C GLY A 76 12.38 0.29 -8.75
N SER A 77 12.38 0.46 -7.42
CA SER A 77 11.29 0.11 -6.50
C SER A 77 10.19 1.18 -6.46
N GLY A 78 9.15 0.94 -5.67
CA GLY A 78 8.09 1.91 -5.39
C GLY A 78 8.60 3.28 -4.93
N THR A 79 9.65 3.31 -4.11
CA THR A 79 10.31 4.57 -3.71
C THR A 79 10.81 5.35 -4.92
N ILE A 80 11.52 4.67 -5.85
CA ILE A 80 12.03 5.33 -7.07
C ILE A 80 10.88 5.78 -7.96
N MET A 81 9.75 5.04 -7.99
CA MET A 81 8.55 5.48 -8.70
C MET A 81 8.02 6.82 -8.15
N ASP A 82 8.04 7.03 -6.83
CA ASP A 82 7.62 8.30 -6.24
C ASP A 82 8.58 9.43 -6.58
N PHE A 83 9.91 9.16 -6.61
CA PHE A 83 10.92 10.11 -7.07
C PHE A 83 10.80 10.47 -8.56
N GLY A 84 10.19 9.63 -9.38
CA GLY A 84 9.89 9.94 -10.77
C GLY A 84 8.53 10.62 -10.95
N ARG A 85 7.48 10.09 -10.31
CA ARG A 85 6.10 10.54 -10.47
C ARG A 85 5.87 11.95 -9.91
N TYR A 86 6.38 12.23 -8.71
CA TYR A 86 6.19 13.54 -8.06
C TYR A 86 6.74 14.69 -8.92
N PRO A 87 8.03 14.68 -9.35
CA PRO A 87 8.55 15.76 -10.18
C PRO A 87 7.90 15.81 -11.56
N ALA A 88 7.62 14.67 -12.20
CA ALA A 88 6.93 14.65 -13.49
C ALA A 88 5.57 15.35 -13.43
N TYR A 89 4.78 15.07 -12.37
CA TYR A 89 3.49 15.72 -12.12
C TYR A 89 3.64 17.24 -11.96
N HIS A 90 4.60 17.70 -11.14
CA HIS A 90 4.80 19.13 -10.89
C HIS A 90 5.38 19.90 -12.09
N LEU A 91 6.13 19.22 -12.95
CA LEU A 91 6.67 19.78 -14.19
C LEU A 91 5.67 19.68 -15.36
N GLY A 92 4.58 18.91 -15.22
CA GLY A 92 3.59 18.73 -16.27
C GLY A 92 4.12 17.89 -17.46
N ILE A 93 5.06 16.97 -17.22
CA ILE A 93 5.69 16.13 -18.24
C ILE A 93 5.37 14.65 -18.01
N PRO A 94 5.49 13.79 -19.04
CA PRO A 94 5.26 12.34 -18.91
C PRO A 94 6.20 11.67 -17.89
N PHE A 95 5.65 10.65 -17.20
CA PHE A 95 6.37 9.73 -16.32
C PHE A 95 6.34 8.32 -16.91
N VAL A 96 7.49 7.66 -16.92
CA VAL A 96 7.65 6.26 -17.34
C VAL A 96 8.16 5.43 -16.17
N ALA A 97 7.49 4.32 -15.90
CA ALA A 97 7.86 3.38 -14.84
C ALA A 97 8.59 2.16 -15.40
N VAL A 98 9.74 1.83 -14.81
CA VAL A 98 10.49 0.59 -15.08
C VAL A 98 10.67 -0.15 -13.74
N PRO A 99 9.69 -0.99 -13.35
CA PRO A 99 9.79 -1.78 -12.13
C PRO A 99 10.94 -2.78 -12.20
N THR A 100 11.72 -2.90 -11.14
CA THR A 100 12.84 -3.86 -11.04
C THR A 100 12.56 -5.01 -10.09
N LEU A 101 11.42 -5.00 -9.42
CA LEU A 101 10.98 -6.02 -8.48
C LEU A 101 9.46 -6.00 -8.31
N ALA A 102 8.88 -7.14 -7.90
CA ALA A 102 7.46 -7.29 -7.64
C ALA A 102 7.16 -7.12 -6.14
N SER A 103 7.34 -5.92 -5.57
CA SER A 103 7.21 -5.65 -4.14
C SER A 103 6.02 -4.82 -3.72
N SER A 104 5.31 -4.18 -4.66
CA SER A 104 4.14 -3.35 -4.38
C SER A 104 3.32 -3.08 -5.64
N ASP A 105 2.11 -2.60 -5.47
CA ASP A 105 1.17 -2.26 -6.55
C ASP A 105 1.28 -0.80 -7.06
N GLY A 106 2.29 -0.05 -6.59
CA GLY A 106 2.46 1.36 -6.93
C GLY A 106 2.86 1.67 -8.38
N PHE A 107 3.28 0.68 -9.17
CA PHE A 107 3.86 0.91 -10.51
C PHE A 107 2.86 1.48 -11.51
N THR A 108 1.66 0.92 -11.55
CA THR A 108 0.56 1.35 -12.41
C THR A 108 -0.40 2.32 -11.72
N ALA A 109 -0.26 2.55 -10.41
CA ALA A 109 -1.08 3.50 -9.68
C ALA A 109 -0.84 4.94 -10.15
N ASN A 110 -1.85 5.78 -9.94
CA ASN A 110 -1.71 7.24 -10.04
C ASN A 110 -1.56 7.91 -8.67
N ILE A 111 -1.17 7.15 -7.65
CA ILE A 111 -0.99 7.61 -6.29
C ILE A 111 0.51 7.71 -5.98
N CYS A 112 0.93 8.84 -5.42
CA CYS A 112 2.24 9.03 -4.83
C CYS A 112 2.14 8.90 -3.32
N SER A 113 2.89 7.96 -2.73
CA SER A 113 2.83 7.67 -1.29
C SER A 113 4.05 8.23 -0.59
N ILE A 114 3.96 9.50 -0.14
CA ILE A 114 5.09 10.27 0.38
C ILE A 114 4.89 10.70 1.84
N ILE A 115 6.00 10.95 2.52
CA ILE A 115 6.02 11.54 3.86
C ILE A 115 6.10 13.06 3.72
N ILE A 116 5.14 13.76 4.35
CA ILE A 116 5.08 15.20 4.43
C ILE A 116 4.93 15.57 5.91
N ASP A 117 5.86 16.34 6.45
CA ASP A 117 5.87 16.76 7.86
C ASP A 117 5.70 15.55 8.82
N GLY A 118 6.42 14.45 8.52
CA GLY A 118 6.39 13.20 9.28
C GLY A 118 5.14 12.34 9.06
N GLN A 119 4.15 12.79 8.28
CA GLN A 119 2.92 12.06 8.01
C GLN A 119 2.97 11.38 6.64
N LYS A 120 2.64 10.09 6.59
CA LYS A 120 2.47 9.36 5.33
C LYS A 120 1.19 9.81 4.63
N LYS A 121 1.29 10.37 3.44
CA LYS A 121 0.18 10.83 2.61
C LYS A 121 0.16 10.06 1.30
N SER A 122 -1.02 9.64 0.87
CA SER A 122 -1.27 9.06 -0.46
C SER A 122 -1.94 10.13 -1.31
N ILE A 123 -1.21 10.70 -2.26
CA ILE A 123 -1.64 11.87 -3.02
C ILE A 123 -1.91 11.44 -4.46
N PRO A 124 -3.15 11.66 -4.98
CA PRO A 124 -3.42 11.47 -6.40
C PRO A 124 -2.55 12.38 -7.26
N MET A 125 -1.88 11.80 -8.23
CA MET A 125 -1.04 12.47 -9.21
C MET A 125 -1.31 11.89 -10.59
N GLN A 126 -0.29 11.85 -11.46
CA GLN A 126 -0.42 11.19 -12.77
C GLN A 126 -0.05 9.71 -12.70
N ALA A 127 -0.71 8.91 -13.51
CA ALA A 127 -0.27 7.55 -13.80
C ALA A 127 0.98 7.56 -14.70
N ALA A 128 1.71 6.46 -14.75
CA ALA A 128 2.75 6.28 -15.75
C ALA A 128 2.15 6.30 -17.15
N ALA A 129 2.74 7.08 -18.06
CA ALA A 129 2.37 7.08 -19.47
C ALA A 129 2.79 5.76 -20.17
N LEU A 130 3.80 5.09 -19.63
CA LEU A 130 4.29 3.80 -20.06
C LEU A 130 4.85 3.04 -18.86
N VAL A 131 4.57 1.74 -18.78
CA VAL A 131 5.21 0.83 -17.80
C VAL A 131 5.95 -0.25 -18.59
N VAL A 132 7.27 -0.31 -18.45
CA VAL A 132 8.11 -1.33 -19.07
C VAL A 132 8.68 -2.24 -17.99
N CYS A 133 8.14 -3.44 -17.88
CA CYS A 133 8.57 -4.42 -16.90
C CYS A 133 9.31 -5.58 -17.57
N ASP A 134 10.60 -5.71 -17.26
CA ASP A 134 11.44 -6.81 -17.73
C ASP A 134 11.45 -7.94 -16.70
N LEU A 135 10.88 -9.07 -17.05
CA LEU A 135 10.77 -10.23 -16.16
C LEU A 135 12.12 -10.85 -15.81
N ASN A 136 13.19 -10.66 -16.60
CA ASN A 136 14.53 -11.08 -16.19
C ASN A 136 15.05 -10.24 -15.03
N VAL A 137 14.76 -8.95 -15.03
CA VAL A 137 15.15 -8.04 -13.93
C VAL A 137 14.35 -8.36 -12.68
N VAL A 138 13.03 -8.45 -12.79
CA VAL A 138 12.14 -8.74 -11.66
C VAL A 138 12.44 -10.09 -11.02
N SER A 139 12.67 -11.14 -11.82
CA SER A 139 13.02 -12.47 -11.31
C SER A 139 14.41 -12.56 -10.67
N GLY A 140 15.28 -11.60 -10.97
CA GLY A 140 16.61 -11.46 -10.37
C GLY A 140 16.62 -10.76 -9.00
N ALA A 141 15.49 -10.18 -8.59
CA ALA A 141 15.37 -9.51 -7.29
C ALA A 141 15.42 -10.53 -6.13
N PRO A 142 15.91 -10.13 -4.94
CA PRO A 142 15.88 -10.98 -3.75
C PRO A 142 14.46 -11.48 -3.45
N LEU A 143 14.29 -12.80 -3.27
CA LEU A 143 12.98 -13.44 -3.13
C LEU A 143 12.14 -12.85 -1.98
N TRP A 144 12.78 -12.44 -0.87
CA TRP A 144 12.08 -11.83 0.26
C TRP A 144 11.37 -10.50 -0.10
N LEU A 145 11.84 -9.77 -1.12
CA LEU A 145 11.15 -8.60 -1.64
C LEU A 145 9.87 -8.98 -2.43
N THR A 146 9.94 -10.06 -3.19
CA THR A 146 8.75 -10.63 -3.86
C THR A 146 7.73 -11.12 -2.83
N VAL A 147 8.20 -11.78 -1.76
CA VAL A 147 7.35 -12.21 -0.63
C VAL A 147 6.69 -11.02 0.05
N SER A 148 7.41 -9.90 0.20
CA SER A 148 6.82 -8.63 0.67
C SER A 148 5.69 -8.17 -0.26
N GLY A 149 5.88 -8.27 -1.58
CA GLY A 149 4.84 -7.93 -2.56
C GLY A 149 3.63 -8.89 -2.56
N ILE A 150 3.84 -10.18 -2.23
CA ILE A 150 2.73 -11.12 -2.00
C ILE A 150 1.87 -10.62 -0.83
N SER A 151 2.49 -10.23 0.28
CA SER A 151 1.78 -9.71 1.45
C SER A 151 0.97 -8.45 1.13
N ASP A 152 1.51 -7.56 0.29
CA ASP A 152 0.84 -6.34 -0.15
C ASP A 152 -0.45 -6.61 -0.95
N ILE A 153 -0.46 -7.66 -1.79
CA ILE A 153 -1.68 -8.03 -2.53
C ILE A 153 -2.64 -8.86 -1.67
N LEU A 154 -2.16 -9.75 -0.80
CA LEU A 154 -3.02 -10.51 0.11
C LEU A 154 -3.79 -9.59 1.08
N ALA A 155 -3.29 -8.40 1.34
CA ALA A 155 -3.97 -7.34 2.10
C ALA A 155 -5.35 -6.96 1.53
N LYS A 156 -5.61 -7.22 0.24
CA LYS A 156 -6.89 -6.94 -0.41
C LYS A 156 -8.05 -7.72 0.20
N TYR A 157 -7.80 -8.82 0.92
CA TYR A 157 -8.82 -9.44 1.76
C TYR A 157 -9.46 -8.45 2.74
N ILE A 158 -8.63 -7.60 3.38
CA ILE A 158 -9.08 -6.62 4.36
C ILE A 158 -9.62 -5.37 3.69
N SER A 159 -8.89 -4.79 2.72
CA SER A 159 -9.30 -3.54 2.08
C SER A 159 -10.62 -3.65 1.34
N LEU A 160 -10.90 -4.78 0.66
CA LEU A 160 -12.17 -5.04 -0.01
C LEU A 160 -13.32 -5.26 0.99
N ALA A 161 -13.06 -5.97 2.09
CA ALA A 161 -14.05 -6.12 3.16
C ALA A 161 -14.40 -4.76 3.79
N ASP A 162 -13.39 -3.96 4.14
CA ASP A 162 -13.58 -2.61 4.66
C ASP A 162 -14.38 -1.72 3.70
N TRP A 163 -14.13 -1.83 2.40
CA TRP A 163 -14.82 -1.02 1.41
C TRP A 163 -16.28 -1.46 1.23
N LYS A 164 -16.55 -2.77 1.18
CA LYS A 164 -17.91 -3.33 1.16
C LYS A 164 -18.70 -2.91 2.42
N ILE A 165 -18.09 -3.03 3.61
CA ILE A 165 -18.71 -2.66 4.89
C ILE A 165 -19.00 -1.16 4.92
N ALA A 166 -18.04 -0.32 4.54
CA ALA A 166 -18.24 1.14 4.51
C ALA A 166 -19.39 1.54 3.57
N HIS A 167 -19.45 0.94 2.37
CA HIS A 167 -20.57 1.16 1.45
C HIS A 167 -21.92 0.78 2.09
N LEU A 168 -21.98 -0.41 2.70
CA LEU A 168 -23.19 -0.95 3.32
C LEU A 168 -23.74 -0.03 4.41
N VAL A 169 -22.89 0.49 5.30
CA VAL A 169 -23.33 1.21 6.50
C VAL A 169 -23.42 2.73 6.33
N SER A 170 -22.67 3.32 5.38
CA SER A 170 -22.60 4.77 5.22
C SER A 170 -23.00 5.26 3.82
N GLY A 171 -23.19 4.36 2.85
CA GLY A 171 -23.39 4.73 1.45
C GLY A 171 -22.12 5.25 0.77
N GLU A 172 -20.92 5.02 1.32
CA GLU A 172 -19.65 5.33 0.65
C GLU A 172 -19.67 4.78 -0.77
N TYR A 173 -19.15 5.55 -1.74
CA TYR A 173 -19.11 5.08 -3.13
C TYR A 173 -18.39 3.75 -3.25
N TYR A 174 -19.03 2.80 -3.92
CA TYR A 174 -18.49 1.47 -4.23
C TYR A 174 -18.66 1.18 -5.72
N CYS A 175 -17.59 0.72 -6.35
CA CYS A 175 -17.59 0.35 -7.77
C CYS A 175 -17.39 -1.17 -7.89
N PRO A 176 -18.44 -1.96 -8.20
CA PRO A 176 -18.31 -3.43 -8.31
C PRO A 176 -17.22 -3.85 -9.31
N MET A 177 -17.17 -3.21 -10.49
CA MET A 177 -16.16 -3.54 -11.51
C MET A 177 -14.72 -3.37 -11.00
N VAL A 178 -14.44 -2.32 -10.23
CA VAL A 178 -13.10 -2.10 -9.67
C VAL A 178 -12.82 -3.07 -8.52
N ALA A 179 -13.83 -3.40 -7.72
CA ALA A 179 -13.71 -4.41 -6.68
C ALA A 179 -13.44 -5.81 -7.27
N ASP A 180 -14.11 -6.16 -8.38
CA ASP A 180 -13.88 -7.42 -9.11
C ASP A 180 -12.45 -7.49 -9.67
N LEU A 181 -11.91 -6.38 -10.22
CA LEU A 181 -10.52 -6.31 -10.66
C LEU A 181 -9.53 -6.50 -9.50
N ALA A 182 -9.80 -5.88 -8.35
CA ALA A 182 -8.96 -6.08 -7.17
C ALA A 182 -9.05 -7.52 -6.63
N GLN A 183 -10.24 -8.13 -6.69
CA GLN A 183 -10.44 -9.54 -6.35
C GLN A 183 -9.71 -10.47 -7.33
N GLU A 184 -9.67 -10.15 -8.62
CA GLU A 184 -8.90 -10.91 -9.61
C GLU A 184 -7.40 -10.85 -9.32
N ALA A 185 -6.86 -9.66 -9.01
CA ALA A 185 -5.47 -9.50 -8.59
C ALA A 185 -5.15 -10.36 -7.36
N LEU A 186 -6.05 -10.34 -6.37
CA LEU A 186 -5.94 -11.17 -5.16
C LEU A 186 -5.95 -12.66 -5.49
N THR A 187 -6.82 -13.11 -6.38
CA THR A 187 -6.97 -14.51 -6.79
C THR A 187 -5.71 -15.01 -7.52
N ILE A 188 -5.17 -14.21 -8.44
CA ILE A 188 -3.91 -14.51 -9.15
C ILE A 188 -2.75 -14.63 -8.14
N MET A 189 -2.61 -13.64 -7.26
CA MET A 189 -1.53 -13.63 -6.27
C MET A 189 -1.66 -14.78 -5.27
N ARG A 190 -2.88 -15.06 -4.75
CA ARG A 190 -3.12 -16.15 -3.82
C ARG A 190 -2.74 -17.49 -4.43
N LYS A 191 -3.12 -17.74 -5.68
CA LYS A 191 -2.73 -18.96 -6.39
C LYS A 191 -1.22 -19.09 -6.51
N ALA A 192 -0.53 -18.03 -6.95
CA ALA A 192 0.93 -18.03 -7.07
C ALA A 192 1.63 -18.25 -5.71
N ALA A 193 1.09 -17.67 -4.65
CA ALA A 193 1.57 -17.85 -3.27
C ALA A 193 1.36 -19.29 -2.77
N ASP A 194 0.19 -19.90 -3.01
CA ASP A 194 -0.11 -21.28 -2.64
C ASP A 194 0.78 -22.28 -3.40
N ASP A 195 0.99 -22.09 -4.71
CA ASP A 195 1.87 -22.90 -5.53
C ASP A 195 3.33 -22.83 -5.00
N MET A 196 3.80 -21.63 -4.65
CA MET A 196 5.12 -21.43 -4.06
C MET A 196 5.22 -22.06 -2.66
N ALA A 197 4.20 -21.92 -1.82
CA ALA A 197 4.13 -22.55 -0.48
C ALA A 197 4.09 -24.08 -0.55
N ALA A 198 3.65 -24.65 -1.68
CA ALA A 198 3.70 -26.09 -1.96
C ALA A 198 5.08 -26.56 -2.51
N GLY A 199 6.06 -25.68 -2.62
CA GLY A 199 7.41 -25.96 -3.13
C GLY A 199 7.58 -25.72 -4.64
N GLY A 200 6.62 -25.09 -5.29
CA GLY A 200 6.72 -24.61 -6.67
C GLY A 200 7.72 -23.46 -6.83
N LYS A 201 8.11 -23.18 -8.06
CA LYS A 201 8.91 -21.99 -8.38
C LYS A 201 8.03 -20.74 -8.34
N PRO A 202 8.58 -19.57 -7.95
CA PRO A 202 7.87 -18.31 -8.04
C PRO A 202 7.40 -18.02 -9.48
N ASP A 203 6.14 -17.72 -9.64
CA ASP A 203 5.57 -17.24 -10.91
C ASP A 203 5.63 -15.70 -10.93
N PHE A 204 6.79 -15.17 -11.32
CA PHE A 204 7.03 -13.72 -11.34
C PHE A 204 6.10 -12.99 -12.31
N GLU A 205 5.68 -13.63 -13.40
CA GLU A 205 4.74 -13.05 -14.35
C GLU A 205 3.37 -12.86 -13.72
N ALA A 206 2.80 -13.92 -13.10
CA ALA A 206 1.52 -13.84 -12.41
C ALA A 206 1.56 -12.84 -11.25
N MET A 207 2.62 -12.87 -10.43
CA MET A 207 2.78 -11.97 -9.28
C MET A 207 2.86 -10.50 -9.71
N THR A 208 3.64 -10.21 -10.77
CA THR A 208 3.75 -8.85 -11.30
C THR A 208 2.45 -8.40 -11.94
N MET A 209 1.76 -9.29 -12.67
CA MET A 209 0.44 -9.00 -13.25
C MET A 209 -0.58 -8.62 -12.17
N ALA A 210 -0.64 -9.37 -11.07
CA ALA A 210 -1.52 -9.08 -9.93
C ALA A 210 -1.26 -7.68 -9.36
N GLN A 211 0.01 -7.29 -9.19
CA GLN A 211 0.37 -5.94 -8.72
C GLN A 211 -0.01 -4.85 -9.72
N MET A 212 0.18 -5.08 -11.02
CA MET A 212 -0.23 -4.14 -12.05
C MET A 212 -1.75 -3.95 -12.10
N ILE A 213 -2.53 -5.02 -11.98
CA ILE A 213 -4.00 -4.95 -11.91
C ILE A 213 -4.42 -4.18 -10.66
N SER A 214 -3.83 -4.45 -9.50
CA SER A 214 -4.12 -3.73 -8.25
C SER A 214 -3.84 -2.23 -8.39
N GLY A 215 -2.68 -1.84 -8.93
CA GLY A 215 -2.35 -0.45 -9.18
C GLY A 215 -3.33 0.24 -10.16
N LEU A 216 -3.80 -0.49 -11.17
CA LEU A 216 -4.81 0.00 -12.10
C LEU A 216 -6.15 0.30 -11.41
N THR A 217 -6.54 -0.47 -10.38
CA THR A 217 -7.75 -0.17 -9.60
C THR A 217 -7.68 1.19 -8.92
N MET A 218 -6.49 1.59 -8.46
CA MET A 218 -6.28 2.92 -7.89
C MET A 218 -6.40 4.04 -8.92
N GLN A 219 -5.93 3.82 -10.16
CA GLN A 219 -6.14 4.77 -11.25
C GLN A 219 -7.63 4.96 -11.56
N LEU A 220 -8.37 3.85 -11.69
CA LEU A 220 -9.80 3.88 -12.04
C LEU A 220 -10.65 4.60 -10.99
N LEU A 221 -10.28 4.48 -9.72
CA LEU A 221 -10.96 5.16 -8.61
C LEU A 221 -10.42 6.56 -8.36
N ASN A 222 -9.23 6.89 -8.84
CA ASN A 222 -8.44 8.04 -8.39
C ASN A 222 -8.27 8.08 -6.86
N HIS A 223 -8.24 6.92 -6.24
CA HIS A 223 -8.19 6.72 -4.79
C HIS A 223 -7.70 5.31 -4.45
N SER A 224 -7.02 5.14 -3.31
CA SER A 224 -6.46 3.85 -2.88
C SER A 224 -7.47 2.92 -2.17
N ARG A 225 -8.78 3.15 -2.27
CA ARG A 225 -9.77 2.45 -1.44
C ARG A 225 -9.83 0.93 -1.67
N ALA A 226 -9.75 0.49 -2.93
CA ALA A 226 -9.74 -0.93 -3.28
C ALA A 226 -8.44 -1.65 -2.88
N ALA A 227 -7.34 -0.90 -2.71
CA ALA A 227 -6.01 -1.45 -2.45
C ALA A 227 -5.54 -1.32 -0.99
N SER A 228 -6.20 -0.49 -0.16
CA SER A 228 -5.71 -0.10 1.16
C SER A 228 -6.89 0.05 2.13
N GLY A 229 -6.92 -0.74 3.17
CA GLY A 229 -7.87 -0.73 4.30
C GLY A 229 -7.15 -0.50 5.63
N ALA A 230 -7.66 -1.10 6.70
CA ALA A 230 -7.10 -0.98 8.06
C ALA A 230 -5.67 -1.53 8.14
N GLU A 231 -5.35 -2.57 7.41
CA GLU A 231 -4.04 -3.22 7.35
C GLU A 231 -2.93 -2.27 6.86
N HIS A 232 -3.22 -1.48 5.85
CA HIS A 232 -2.28 -0.46 5.34
C HIS A 232 -2.15 0.72 6.30
N LEU A 233 -3.21 1.07 7.06
CA LEU A 233 -3.09 2.09 8.09
C LEU A 233 -2.08 1.67 9.17
N MET A 234 -2.00 0.38 9.51
CA MET A 234 -0.97 -0.13 10.41
C MET A 234 0.44 -0.03 9.81
N ALA A 235 0.61 -0.37 8.53
CA ALA A 235 1.89 -0.19 7.84
C ALA A 235 2.33 1.29 7.83
N HIS A 236 1.41 2.19 7.53
CA HIS A 236 1.69 3.63 7.56
C HIS A 236 2.02 4.13 8.98
N LEU A 237 1.39 3.58 10.03
CA LEU A 237 1.74 3.88 11.42
C LEU A 237 3.20 3.54 11.71
N VAL A 238 3.68 2.36 11.26
CA VAL A 238 5.07 1.94 11.36
C VAL A 238 6.00 2.92 10.63
N GLU A 239 5.64 3.35 9.43
CA GLU A 239 6.43 4.29 8.62
C GLU A 239 6.47 5.70 9.24
N MET A 240 5.43 6.11 9.96
CA MET A 240 5.34 7.41 10.65
C MET A 240 6.09 7.43 11.98
N LYS A 241 6.38 6.28 12.59
CA LYS A 241 7.13 6.10 13.84
C LYS A 241 6.66 7.01 14.99
N PRO A 242 5.36 7.06 15.35
CA PRO A 242 4.92 7.84 16.49
C PRO A 242 5.45 7.23 17.81
N PRO A 243 5.29 7.91 18.95
CA PRO A 243 5.67 7.37 20.25
C PRO A 243 5.18 5.93 20.45
N ARG A 244 5.97 5.07 21.10
CA ARG A 244 5.83 3.63 21.29
C ARG A 244 6.10 2.77 20.03
N PHE A 245 6.14 3.35 18.82
CA PHE A 245 6.45 2.67 17.56
C PHE A 245 7.76 3.17 16.92
N GLU A 246 8.56 3.93 17.64
CA GLU A 246 9.83 4.55 17.16
C GLU A 246 10.86 3.53 16.67
N ASN A 247 10.88 2.34 17.28
CA ASN A 247 11.78 1.25 16.91
C ASN A 247 11.18 0.31 15.83
N ALA A 248 9.94 0.55 15.43
CA ALA A 248 9.31 -0.23 14.38
C ALA A 248 10.04 -0.06 13.05
N HIS A 249 10.16 -1.15 12.30
CA HIS A 249 10.89 -1.20 11.04
C HIS A 249 10.29 -2.28 10.13
N GLY A 250 10.67 -2.25 8.88
CA GLY A 250 10.26 -3.24 7.88
C GLY A 250 9.99 -2.57 6.54
N MET A 251 10.02 -3.37 5.48
CA MET A 251 9.55 -2.92 4.17
C MET A 251 8.03 -2.84 4.17
N HIS A 252 7.48 -2.00 3.29
CA HIS A 252 6.03 -1.74 3.23
C HIS A 252 5.19 -3.01 3.29
N GLY A 253 5.38 -3.96 2.37
CA GLY A 253 4.60 -5.19 2.34
C GLY A 253 4.84 -6.12 3.55
N GLN A 254 6.00 -6.04 4.24
CA GLN A 254 6.21 -6.75 5.50
C GLN A 254 5.31 -6.17 6.61
N CYS A 255 5.23 -4.85 6.71
CA CYS A 255 4.36 -4.17 7.66
C CYS A 255 2.88 -4.40 7.32
N VAL A 256 2.53 -4.39 6.03
CA VAL A 256 1.19 -4.71 5.53
C VAL A 256 0.79 -6.15 5.87
N GLY A 257 1.71 -7.12 5.73
CA GLY A 257 1.47 -8.51 6.11
C GLY A 257 1.11 -8.68 7.59
N VAL A 258 1.85 -7.99 8.48
CA VAL A 258 1.51 -7.93 9.92
C VAL A 258 0.15 -7.29 10.14
N GLY A 259 -0.15 -6.18 9.48
CA GLY A 259 -1.45 -5.51 9.54
C GLY A 259 -2.59 -6.41 9.07
N THR A 260 -2.40 -7.13 7.97
CA THR A 260 -3.38 -8.08 7.41
C THR A 260 -3.71 -9.19 8.41
N TYR A 261 -2.69 -9.79 9.03
CA TYR A 261 -2.87 -10.81 10.05
C TYR A 261 -3.63 -10.28 11.28
N LEU A 262 -3.25 -9.12 11.79
CA LEU A 262 -3.91 -8.51 12.96
C LEU A 262 -5.36 -8.12 12.64
N CYS A 263 -5.63 -7.56 11.46
CA CYS A 263 -6.99 -7.25 11.02
C CYS A 263 -7.84 -8.52 10.88
N ALA A 264 -7.31 -9.57 10.22
CA ALA A 264 -8.06 -10.82 10.07
C ALA A 264 -8.42 -11.42 11.43
N LYS A 265 -7.46 -11.47 12.36
CA LYS A 265 -7.67 -11.94 13.73
C LYS A 265 -8.77 -11.13 14.43
N GLU A 266 -8.67 -9.81 14.38
CA GLU A 266 -9.63 -8.92 15.04
C GLU A 266 -11.01 -8.99 14.41
N TYR A 267 -11.12 -9.01 13.07
CA TYR A 267 -12.40 -9.05 12.38
C TYR A 267 -13.15 -10.34 12.68
N HIS A 268 -12.47 -11.50 12.62
CA HIS A 268 -13.10 -12.77 13.00
C HIS A 268 -13.48 -12.81 14.48
N TYR A 269 -12.68 -12.22 15.37
CA TYR A 269 -13.03 -12.06 16.78
C TYR A 269 -14.33 -11.26 16.94
N LEU A 270 -14.39 -10.05 16.36
CA LEU A 270 -15.57 -9.19 16.42
C LEU A 270 -16.83 -9.88 15.84
N ALA A 271 -16.67 -10.59 14.73
CA ALA A 271 -17.77 -11.36 14.11
C ALA A 271 -18.28 -12.49 14.99
N SER A 272 -17.44 -13.06 15.87
CA SER A 272 -17.81 -14.13 16.82
C SER A 272 -18.60 -13.64 18.04
N LEU A 273 -18.51 -12.33 18.33
CA LEU A 273 -19.21 -11.71 19.46
C LEU A 273 -20.71 -11.54 19.16
N PRO A 274 -21.56 -11.38 20.18
CA PRO A 274 -22.96 -10.98 19.98
C PRO A 274 -23.06 -9.70 19.15
N THR A 275 -24.22 -9.47 18.53
CA THR A 275 -24.48 -8.21 17.81
C THR A 275 -24.26 -7.04 18.75
N PRO A 276 -23.39 -6.07 18.41
CA PRO A 276 -23.06 -4.95 19.29
C PRO A 276 -24.24 -3.99 19.46
N LYS A 277 -24.11 -3.06 20.39
CA LYS A 277 -24.99 -1.89 20.49
C LYS A 277 -24.28 -0.67 19.92
N ALA A 278 -25.04 0.21 19.27
CA ALA A 278 -24.50 1.50 18.85
C ALA A 278 -24.18 2.39 20.08
N LYS A 279 -23.01 3.04 20.05
CA LYS A 279 -22.62 4.09 20.99
C LYS A 279 -22.64 5.45 20.29
N PRO A 280 -22.92 6.54 21.02
CA PRO A 280 -22.73 7.88 20.49
C PRO A 280 -21.30 8.09 19.97
N PHE A 281 -21.18 8.79 18.84
CA PHE A 281 -19.88 9.20 18.35
C PHE A 281 -19.23 10.23 19.27
N GLU A 282 -17.98 10.01 19.63
CA GLU A 282 -17.13 10.94 20.34
C GLU A 282 -15.89 11.28 19.49
N PRO A 283 -15.60 12.56 19.23
CA PRO A 283 -14.38 12.98 18.55
C PRO A 283 -13.12 12.53 19.31
N LEU A 284 -12.02 12.39 18.60
CA LEU A 284 -10.71 12.18 19.23
C LEU A 284 -10.38 13.37 20.12
N THR A 285 -9.99 13.10 21.36
CA THR A 285 -9.56 14.17 22.27
C THR A 285 -8.13 14.59 21.97
N ARG A 286 -7.83 15.89 22.13
CA ARG A 286 -6.48 16.41 21.97
C ARG A 286 -5.48 15.67 22.87
N ALA A 287 -5.82 15.38 24.11
CA ALA A 287 -4.95 14.70 25.06
C ALA A 287 -4.57 13.29 24.59
N TRP A 288 -5.54 12.52 24.04
CA TRP A 288 -5.28 11.20 23.50
C TRP A 288 -4.38 11.28 22.26
N VAL A 289 -4.63 12.25 21.37
CA VAL A 289 -3.82 12.41 20.16
C VAL A 289 -2.40 12.84 20.51
N ASP A 290 -2.20 13.74 21.46
CA ASP A 290 -0.86 14.16 21.93
C ASP A 290 -0.09 12.97 22.52
N GLU A 291 -0.75 12.13 23.34
CA GLU A 291 -0.14 10.93 23.93
C GLU A 291 0.32 9.93 22.87
N LYS A 292 -0.55 9.64 21.88
CA LYS A 292 -0.31 8.57 20.90
C LYS A 292 0.58 9.00 19.73
N PHE A 293 0.56 10.27 19.35
CA PHE A 293 1.21 10.77 18.14
C PHE A 293 2.32 11.79 18.37
N GLY A 294 2.45 12.36 19.57
CA GLY A 294 3.52 13.31 19.89
C GLY A 294 3.57 14.48 18.91
N SER A 295 4.71 14.68 18.24
CA SER A 295 4.90 15.77 17.26
C SER A 295 3.98 15.71 16.04
N LEU A 296 3.35 14.57 15.75
CA LEU A 296 2.42 14.39 14.64
C LEU A 296 0.98 14.80 15.01
N ALA A 297 0.71 15.15 16.27
CA ALA A 297 -0.63 15.34 16.81
C ALA A 297 -1.46 16.39 16.05
N ASP A 298 -0.87 17.52 15.66
CA ASP A 298 -1.58 18.59 14.94
C ASP A 298 -2.12 18.11 13.59
N GLY A 299 -1.32 17.34 12.86
CA GLY A 299 -1.74 16.79 11.59
C GLY A 299 -2.81 15.71 11.73
N ILE A 300 -2.74 14.87 12.77
CA ILE A 300 -3.76 13.86 13.08
C ILE A 300 -5.09 14.52 13.51
N MET A 301 -5.05 15.57 14.31
CA MET A 301 -6.24 16.35 14.66
C MET A 301 -6.89 16.94 13.41
N LYS A 302 -6.10 17.53 12.52
CA LYS A 302 -6.59 18.09 11.25
C LYS A 302 -7.19 17.02 10.34
N GLU A 303 -6.57 15.83 10.24
CA GLU A 303 -7.08 14.70 9.45
C GLU A 303 -8.46 14.24 9.94
N ASN A 304 -8.71 14.35 11.25
CA ASN A 304 -9.94 13.88 11.90
C ASN A 304 -10.92 15.04 12.28
N GLU A 305 -10.70 16.25 11.78
CA GLU A 305 -11.57 17.40 12.06
C GLU A 305 -13.04 17.13 11.66
N ASN A 306 -13.22 16.47 10.52
CA ASN A 306 -14.52 16.01 10.02
C ASN A 306 -14.57 14.48 10.04
N ASP A 307 -14.48 13.87 11.23
CA ASP A 307 -14.42 12.42 11.39
C ASP A 307 -15.60 11.73 10.72
N VAL A 308 -15.28 10.79 9.81
CA VAL A 308 -16.28 10.04 9.03
C VAL A 308 -17.30 9.32 9.91
N LEU A 309 -16.94 8.93 11.16
CA LEU A 309 -17.89 8.32 12.10
C LEU A 309 -19.03 9.26 12.52
N GLY A 310 -18.85 10.57 12.41
CA GLY A 310 -19.89 11.55 12.69
C GLY A 310 -20.81 11.85 11.49
N THR A 311 -20.60 11.20 10.33
CA THR A 311 -21.35 11.50 9.10
C THR A 311 -22.53 10.56 8.85
N PHE A 312 -22.70 9.49 9.62
CA PHE A 312 -23.77 8.51 9.50
C PHE A 312 -24.23 8.00 10.88
N ASP A 313 -25.39 7.35 10.93
CA ASP A 313 -25.90 6.77 12.16
C ASP A 313 -25.19 5.44 12.45
N ALA A 314 -24.53 5.32 13.61
CA ALA A 314 -23.89 4.08 14.05
C ALA A 314 -24.87 2.90 14.18
N GLN A 315 -26.18 3.16 14.32
CA GLN A 315 -27.22 2.11 14.30
C GLN A 315 -27.20 1.33 12.97
N ASN A 316 -26.83 1.96 11.84
CA ASN A 316 -26.68 1.27 10.55
C ASN A 316 -25.69 0.09 10.62
N ILE A 317 -24.62 0.21 11.43
CA ILE A 317 -23.66 -0.89 11.60
C ILE A 317 -24.35 -2.07 12.31
N VAL A 318 -25.15 -1.79 13.35
CA VAL A 318 -25.87 -2.78 14.12
C VAL A 318 -26.92 -3.49 13.26
N ASP A 319 -27.69 -2.71 12.50
CA ASP A 319 -28.77 -3.21 11.63
C ASP A 319 -28.25 -4.12 10.51
N HIS A 320 -27.01 -3.90 10.07
CA HIS A 320 -26.34 -4.70 9.04
C HIS A 320 -25.28 -5.68 9.58
N TRP A 321 -25.31 -6.00 10.90
CA TRP A 321 -24.26 -6.79 11.52
C TRP A 321 -24.15 -8.21 10.94
N ASP A 322 -25.23 -8.82 10.52
CA ASP A 322 -25.20 -10.14 9.90
C ASP A 322 -24.60 -10.12 8.50
N GLU A 323 -24.85 -9.08 7.70
CA GLU A 323 -24.19 -8.86 6.41
C GLU A 323 -22.69 -8.58 6.61
N ILE A 324 -22.32 -7.81 7.66
CA ILE A 324 -20.93 -7.57 8.01
C ILE A 324 -20.23 -8.88 8.37
N ARG A 325 -20.87 -9.76 9.16
CA ARG A 325 -20.34 -11.10 9.45
C ARG A 325 -20.14 -11.93 8.19
N ALA A 326 -21.07 -11.86 7.23
CA ALA A 326 -20.94 -12.56 5.96
C ALA A 326 -19.75 -12.03 5.14
N ILE A 327 -19.51 -10.73 5.11
CA ILE A 327 -18.34 -10.13 4.46
C ILE A 327 -17.04 -10.57 5.16
N ILE A 328 -17.01 -10.59 6.49
CA ILE A 328 -15.82 -11.03 7.25
C ILE A 328 -15.53 -12.51 7.01
N ALA A 329 -16.54 -13.34 6.82
CA ALA A 329 -16.36 -14.77 6.52
C ALA A 329 -15.66 -15.05 5.18
N GLU A 330 -15.58 -14.07 4.26
CA GLU A 330 -14.80 -14.15 3.02
C GLU A 330 -13.28 -13.95 3.27
N ILE A 331 -12.88 -13.42 4.43
CA ILE A 331 -11.48 -13.25 4.81
C ILE A 331 -10.93 -14.58 5.34
N PRO A 332 -9.75 -15.05 4.87
CA PRO A 332 -9.10 -16.22 5.47
C PRO A 332 -8.87 -16.04 6.97
N SER A 333 -8.92 -17.12 7.73
CA SER A 333 -8.65 -17.05 9.17
C SER A 333 -7.20 -16.61 9.45
N ALA A 334 -6.98 -16.07 10.64
CA ALA A 334 -5.62 -15.68 11.06
C ALA A 334 -4.65 -16.87 11.04
N GLU A 335 -5.12 -18.07 11.40
CA GLU A 335 -4.35 -19.31 11.38
C GLU A 335 -3.98 -19.73 9.95
N GLU A 336 -4.91 -19.60 9.01
CA GLU A 336 -4.68 -19.88 7.59
C GLU A 336 -3.65 -18.92 6.98
N LEU A 337 -3.78 -17.62 7.27
CA LEU A 337 -2.81 -16.61 6.85
C LEU A 337 -1.43 -16.85 7.47
N ALA A 338 -1.37 -17.16 8.76
CA ALA A 338 -0.12 -17.47 9.45
C ALA A 338 0.58 -18.68 8.83
N ALA A 339 -0.16 -19.76 8.56
CA ALA A 339 0.38 -20.98 7.94
C ALA A 339 0.93 -20.72 6.53
N LEU A 340 0.28 -19.87 5.74
CA LEU A 340 0.79 -19.45 4.44
C LEU A 340 2.07 -18.60 4.60
N CYS A 341 2.05 -17.60 5.49
CA CYS A 341 3.18 -16.74 5.75
C CYS A 341 4.42 -17.51 6.23
N GLU A 342 4.25 -18.49 7.12
CA GLU A 342 5.35 -19.35 7.60
C GLU A 342 6.01 -20.12 6.46
N LYS A 343 5.22 -20.69 5.55
CA LYS A 343 5.76 -21.42 4.39
C LYS A 343 6.51 -20.53 3.40
N LEU A 344 6.06 -19.27 3.25
CA LEU A 344 6.68 -18.29 2.36
C LEU A 344 7.84 -17.53 3.00
N GLY A 345 8.01 -17.60 4.33
CA GLY A 345 8.92 -16.72 5.08
C GLY A 345 8.44 -15.27 5.12
N ALA A 346 7.12 -15.05 4.97
CA ALA A 346 6.50 -13.73 5.05
C ALA A 346 6.33 -13.27 6.50
N PHE A 347 6.36 -11.96 6.72
CA PHE A 347 6.12 -11.38 8.04
C PHE A 347 4.62 -11.30 8.33
N TYR A 348 4.22 -11.69 9.55
CA TYR A 348 2.85 -11.60 10.03
C TYR A 348 2.74 -11.31 11.54
N LYS A 349 3.85 -11.36 12.28
CA LYS A 349 3.89 -11.08 13.72
C LYS A 349 4.48 -9.70 14.00
N PRO A 350 3.93 -8.93 14.97
CA PRO A 350 4.46 -7.62 15.34
C PRO A 350 5.95 -7.60 15.67
N GLU A 351 6.46 -8.62 16.35
CA GLU A 351 7.88 -8.72 16.72
C GLU A 351 8.82 -8.79 15.50
N GLN A 352 8.35 -9.26 14.36
CA GLN A 352 9.14 -9.33 13.12
C GLN A 352 9.41 -7.95 12.52
N ILE A 353 8.60 -6.95 12.90
CA ILE A 353 8.76 -5.54 12.50
C ILE A 353 9.16 -4.65 13.69
N GLY A 354 9.74 -5.26 14.75
CA GLY A 354 10.26 -4.53 15.91
C GLY A 354 9.20 -3.97 16.87
N ILE A 355 7.98 -4.50 16.85
CA ILE A 355 6.88 -4.08 17.72
C ILE A 355 6.64 -5.16 18.80
N ASP A 356 6.58 -4.74 20.06
CA ASP A 356 6.18 -5.62 21.16
C ASP A 356 4.75 -6.14 20.91
N PRO A 357 4.50 -7.47 20.93
CA PRO A 357 3.16 -8.03 20.78
C PRO A 357 2.11 -7.46 21.73
N ALA A 358 2.51 -6.99 22.93
CA ALA A 358 1.63 -6.31 23.87
C ALA A 358 1.05 -4.99 23.33
N LEU A 359 1.66 -4.42 22.27
CA LEU A 359 1.17 -3.21 21.58
C LEU A 359 0.21 -3.51 20.44
N SER A 360 -0.20 -4.76 20.21
CA SER A 360 -1.08 -5.12 19.09
C SER A 360 -2.42 -4.36 19.13
N GLU A 361 -3.02 -4.20 20.30
CA GLU A 361 -4.26 -3.42 20.46
C GLU A 361 -4.03 -1.92 20.23
N ASP A 362 -2.91 -1.38 20.71
CA ASP A 362 -2.52 -0.01 20.37
C ASP A 362 -2.28 0.16 18.88
N MET A 363 -1.65 -0.82 18.22
CA MET A 363 -1.43 -0.79 16.76
C MET A 363 -2.75 -0.72 15.98
N LEU A 364 -3.76 -1.50 16.39
CA LEU A 364 -5.11 -1.46 15.82
C LEU A 364 -5.77 -0.09 16.06
N SER A 365 -5.88 0.33 17.31
CA SER A 365 -6.65 1.53 17.70
C SER A 365 -5.99 2.84 17.21
N VAL A 366 -4.65 2.95 17.30
CA VAL A 366 -3.90 4.15 16.89
C VAL A 366 -3.88 4.28 15.37
N SER A 367 -3.67 3.17 14.64
CA SER A 367 -3.65 3.21 13.17
C SER A 367 -4.96 3.72 12.57
N ALA A 368 -6.09 3.42 13.21
CA ALA A 368 -7.40 3.89 12.76
C ALA A 368 -7.55 5.42 12.74
N ALA A 369 -6.71 6.15 13.48
CA ALA A 369 -6.74 7.61 13.53
C ALA A 369 -5.87 8.30 12.48
N ILE A 370 -4.93 7.60 11.81
CA ILE A 370 -3.99 8.24 10.88
C ILE A 370 -4.62 8.68 9.55
N ARG A 371 -5.79 8.15 9.22
CA ARG A 371 -6.59 8.52 8.05
C ARG A 371 -8.05 8.60 8.42
N ASN A 372 -8.73 9.61 7.91
CA ASN A 372 -10.19 9.71 8.02
C ASN A 372 -10.88 8.78 7.02
N ARG A 373 -10.72 7.46 7.25
CA ARG A 373 -11.24 6.38 6.40
C ARG A 373 -12.09 5.44 7.22
N LEU A 374 -13.26 5.09 6.74
CA LEU A 374 -14.17 4.17 7.39
C LEU A 374 -13.68 2.72 7.22
N THR A 375 -13.15 2.14 8.29
CA THR A 375 -12.71 0.74 8.39
C THR A 375 -13.42 0.10 9.58
N LEU A 376 -13.52 -1.23 9.62
CA LEU A 376 -14.15 -1.90 10.75
C LEU A 376 -13.41 -1.62 12.08
N ILE A 377 -12.08 -1.50 12.06
CA ILE A 377 -11.32 -1.07 13.23
C ILE A 377 -11.74 0.32 13.71
N ARG A 378 -11.95 1.27 12.79
CA ARG A 378 -12.42 2.61 13.16
C ARG A 378 -13.84 2.59 13.72
N MET A 379 -14.72 1.73 13.16
CA MET A 379 -16.12 1.57 13.61
C MET A 379 -16.23 1.05 15.06
N ARG A 380 -15.23 0.32 15.59
CA ARG A 380 -15.18 -0.10 17.00
C ARG A 380 -15.42 1.05 17.98
N ARG A 381 -15.03 2.28 17.61
CA ARG A 381 -15.20 3.48 18.45
C ARG A 381 -16.67 3.82 18.73
N VAL A 382 -17.59 3.40 17.88
CA VAL A 382 -19.04 3.65 17.99
C VAL A 382 -19.84 2.37 18.27
N LEU A 383 -19.18 1.29 18.69
CA LEU A 383 -19.80 0.00 18.99
C LEU A 383 -19.47 -0.44 20.43
N ASP A 384 -20.47 -1.07 21.07
CA ASP A 384 -20.36 -1.69 22.40
C ASP A 384 -20.71 -3.17 22.28
N PHE A 385 -19.73 -4.02 22.52
CA PHE A 385 -19.87 -5.49 22.48
C PHE A 385 -20.18 -6.08 23.86
N GLY A 386 -20.28 -5.26 24.91
CA GLY A 386 -20.63 -5.69 26.27
C GLY A 386 -19.48 -6.35 27.04
N GLU A 387 -18.21 -6.05 26.65
CA GLU A 387 -16.99 -6.50 27.33
C GLU A 387 -16.57 -5.58 28.47
#